data_03c9ee26244679397d9397b28152e6a3
#
_entry.id   03c9ee26244679397d9397b28152e6a3
#
_cell.length_a   1.000
_cell.length_b   1.000
_cell.length_c   1.000
_cell.angle_alpha   90.00
_cell.angle_beta   90.00
_cell.angle_gamma   90.00
#
_symmetry.space_group_name_H-M   'P 1'
#
loop_
_entity.id
_entity.type
_entity.pdbx_description
1 polymer ?
#
loop_
_entity_poly.entity_id
_entity_poly.type
_entity_poly.pdbx_seq_one_letter_code
_entity_poly.pdbx_strand_id
1 'polypeptide(L)' 'MTKRTLTEKQELFLAVLFEQAEGDPLMAKKLAGYSDNVSTSSITASLVDEIAELTRKFIAQSST' A
#
# COMPACT_ATOMS: atom_id res chain seq x y z
N MET A 1 -9.74 -12.25 13.79
CA MET A 1 -10.12 -11.04 13.10
C MET A 1 -10.26 -11.27 11.60
N THR A 2 -11.34 -10.81 11.02
CA THR A 2 -11.61 -11.05 9.61
C THR A 2 -10.92 -9.99 8.75
N LYS A 3 -10.11 -10.43 7.82
CA LYS A 3 -9.49 -9.52 6.88
C LYS A 3 -10.43 -9.21 5.73
N ARG A 4 -10.42 -7.97 5.31
CA ARG A 4 -11.13 -7.52 4.13
C ARG A 4 -10.47 -8.14 2.90
N THR A 5 -11.30 -8.57 1.93
CA THR A 5 -10.76 -9.07 0.66
C THR A 5 -10.28 -7.89 -0.18
N LEU A 6 -9.02 -7.90 -0.54
CA LEU A 6 -8.44 -6.86 -1.37
C LEU A 6 -8.39 -7.30 -2.83
N THR A 7 -8.49 -6.33 -3.74
CA THR A 7 -8.29 -6.62 -5.15
C THR A 7 -6.81 -6.86 -5.43
N GLU A 8 -6.52 -7.47 -6.56
CA GLU A 8 -5.13 -7.71 -6.96
C GLU A 8 -4.34 -6.41 -7.03
N LYS A 9 -4.94 -5.34 -7.54
CA LYS A 9 -4.29 -4.05 -7.62
C LYS A 9 -3.99 -3.47 -6.25
N GLN A 10 -4.93 -3.63 -5.31
CA GLN A 10 -4.74 -3.15 -3.96
C GLN A 10 -3.59 -3.89 -3.27
N GLU A 11 -3.56 -5.21 -3.40
CA GLU A 11 -2.48 -6.00 -2.84
C GLU A 11 -1.14 -5.64 -3.47
N LEU A 12 -1.13 -5.46 -4.78
CA LEU A 12 0.08 -5.09 -5.50
C LEU A 12 0.56 -3.70 -5.09
N PHE A 13 -0.38 -2.76 -4.92
CA PHE A 13 -0.03 -1.42 -4.46
C PHE A 13 0.67 -1.48 -3.11
N LEU A 14 0.11 -2.24 -2.17
CA LEU A 14 0.70 -2.37 -0.84
C LEU A 14 2.07 -3.03 -0.88
N ALA A 15 2.21 -4.10 -1.64
CA ALA A 15 3.48 -4.79 -1.77
C ALA A 15 4.54 -3.87 -2.37
N VAL A 16 4.21 -3.18 -3.45
CA VAL A 16 5.14 -2.28 -4.12
C VAL A 16 5.48 -1.10 -3.22
N LEU A 17 4.49 -0.57 -2.51
CA LEU A 17 4.68 0.57 -1.62
C LEU A 17 5.77 0.31 -0.59
N PHE A 18 5.77 -0.88 0.00
CA PHE A 18 6.71 -1.21 1.06
C PHE A 18 7.98 -1.89 0.57
N GLU A 19 7.98 -2.46 -0.61
CA GLU A 19 9.14 -3.20 -1.11
C GLU A 19 9.95 -2.43 -2.15
N GLN A 20 9.29 -1.71 -3.05
CA GLN A 20 9.99 -1.10 -4.18
C GLN A 20 9.91 0.43 -4.19
N ALA A 21 8.78 0.98 -3.80
CA ALA A 21 8.57 2.42 -3.86
C ALA A 21 9.07 3.16 -2.61
N GLU A 22 9.56 2.43 -1.63
CA GLU A 22 10.12 2.99 -0.40
C GLU A 22 9.15 3.95 0.30
N GLY A 23 7.88 3.62 0.27
CA GLY A 23 6.86 4.45 0.90
C GLY A 23 6.32 5.57 0.04
N ASP A 24 6.71 5.62 -1.23
CA ASP A 24 6.21 6.65 -2.16
C ASP A 24 4.92 6.15 -2.82
N PRO A 25 3.75 6.67 -2.42
CA PRO A 25 2.49 6.18 -2.96
C PRO A 25 2.30 6.50 -4.45
N LEU A 26 2.90 7.57 -4.95
CA LEU A 26 2.80 7.90 -6.37
C LEU A 26 3.50 6.86 -7.22
N MET A 27 4.69 6.46 -6.81
CA MET A 27 5.43 5.43 -7.50
C MET A 27 4.71 4.09 -7.42
N ALA A 28 4.20 3.76 -6.24
CA ALA A 28 3.46 2.52 -6.02
C ALA A 28 2.23 2.44 -6.91
N LYS A 29 1.52 3.56 -7.07
CA LYS A 29 0.35 3.63 -7.94
C LYS A 29 0.71 3.26 -9.38
N LYS A 30 1.81 3.81 -9.88
CA LYS A 30 2.26 3.53 -11.24
C LYS A 30 2.67 2.08 -11.41
N LEU A 31 3.44 1.56 -10.48
CA LEU A 31 3.94 0.19 -10.56
C LEU A 31 2.83 -0.84 -10.37
N ALA A 32 1.80 -0.50 -9.62
CA ALA A 32 0.65 -1.39 -9.42
C ALA A 32 -0.29 -1.43 -10.63
N GLY A 33 -0.10 -0.53 -11.59
CA GLY A 33 -0.91 -0.53 -12.80
C GLY A 33 -2.20 0.27 -12.70
N TYR A 34 -2.30 1.18 -11.74
CA TYR A 34 -3.46 2.05 -11.67
C TYR A 34 -3.44 3.09 -12.80
N SER A 35 -4.63 3.48 -13.23
CA SER A 35 -4.78 4.52 -14.23
C SER A 35 -4.35 5.88 -13.68
N ASP A 36 -3.86 6.75 -14.56
CA ASP A 36 -3.52 8.12 -14.17
C ASP A 36 -4.73 8.90 -13.66
N ASN A 37 -5.94 8.46 -14.04
CA ASN A 37 -7.16 9.09 -13.57
C ASN A 37 -7.48 8.77 -12.12
N VAL A 38 -6.84 7.77 -11.55
CA VAL A 38 -7.06 7.38 -10.16
C VAL A 38 -6.17 8.22 -9.26
N SER A 39 -6.79 8.88 -8.29
CA SER A 39 -6.06 9.72 -7.34
C SER A 39 -5.29 8.85 -6.35
N THR A 40 -4.04 9.21 -6.09
CA THR A 40 -3.24 8.56 -5.07
C THR A 40 -3.88 8.67 -3.69
N SER A 41 -4.45 9.83 -3.40
CA SER A 41 -5.16 10.05 -2.13
C SER A 41 -6.34 9.10 -1.97
N SER A 42 -7.05 8.83 -3.06
CA SER A 42 -8.18 7.92 -3.04
C SER A 42 -7.72 6.49 -2.71
N ILE A 43 -6.62 6.07 -3.30
CA ILE A 43 -6.07 4.73 -3.06
C ILE A 43 -5.62 4.60 -1.60
N THR A 44 -4.83 5.57 -1.12
CA THR A 44 -4.31 5.52 0.24
C THR A 44 -5.42 5.63 1.27
N ALA A 45 -6.45 6.41 1.00
CA ALA A 45 -7.58 6.54 1.91
C ALA A 45 -8.36 5.23 2.03
N SER A 46 -8.51 4.48 0.94
CA SER A 46 -9.21 3.21 0.98
C SER A 46 -8.39 2.09 1.63
N LEU A 47 -7.08 2.26 1.72
CA LEU A 47 -6.18 1.26 2.28
C LEU A 47 -5.49 1.74 3.57
N VAL A 48 -6.05 2.78 4.20
CA VAL A 48 -5.40 3.39 5.37
C VAL A 48 -5.14 2.39 6.49
N ASP A 49 -6.08 1.50 6.75
CA ASP A 49 -5.93 0.50 7.81
C ASP A 49 -4.83 -0.50 7.48
N GLU A 50 -4.78 -0.95 6.23
CA GLU A 50 -3.77 -1.88 5.77
C GLU A 50 -2.39 -1.26 5.79
N ILE A 51 -2.30 -0.02 5.35
CA ILE A 51 -1.03 0.72 5.35
C ILE A 51 -0.52 0.90 6.77
N ALA A 52 -1.39 1.28 7.69
CA ALA A 52 -1.02 1.47 9.08
C ALA A 52 -0.53 0.16 9.71
N GLU A 53 -1.20 -0.94 9.42
CA GLU A 53 -0.81 -2.23 9.96
C GLU A 53 0.54 -2.68 9.43
N LEU A 54 0.77 -2.54 8.12
CA LEU A 54 2.03 -2.92 7.51
C LEU A 54 3.18 -2.02 7.98
N THR A 55 2.90 -0.74 8.16
CA THR A 55 3.89 0.21 8.68
C THR A 55 4.35 -0.21 10.07
N ARG A 56 3.42 -0.59 10.93
CA ARG A 56 3.77 -1.04 12.27
C ARG A 56 4.61 -2.31 12.24
N LYS A 57 4.26 -3.26 11.38
CA LYS A 57 5.03 -4.49 11.24
C LYS A 57 6.43 -4.21 10.73
N PHE A 58 6.54 -3.31 9.77
CA PHE A 58 7.81 -2.93 9.20
C PHE A 58 8.73 -2.30 10.25
N ILE A 59 8.18 -1.38 11.04
CA ILE A 59 8.93 -0.73 12.11
C ILE A 59 9.35 -1.75 13.17
N ALA A 60 8.48 -2.66 13.53
CA ALA A 60 8.79 -3.68 14.53
C ALA A 60 9.95 -4.57 14.07
N GLN A 61 10.00 -4.89 12.79
CA GLN A 61 11.09 -5.69 12.24
C GLN A 61 12.41 -4.92 12.21
N SER A 62 12.33 -3.61 12.02
CA SER A 62 13.52 -2.78 11.90
C SER A 62 14.13 -2.39 13.24
N SER A 63 13.37 -2.51 14.31
CA SER A 63 13.79 -1.97 15.60
C SER A 63 14.46 -2.98 16.51
N THR A 64 14.91 -4.08 15.99
CA THR A 64 15.63 -5.09 16.79
C THR A 64 17.00 -4.62 17.22
#